data_62ef403a306a16cb8701654ee4c60cc1
#
_entry.id   62ef403a306a16cb8701654ee4c60cc1
#
_cell.length_a   1.000
_cell.length_b   1.000
_cell.length_c   1.000
_cell.angle_alpha   90.00
_cell.angle_beta   90.00
_cell.angle_gamma   90.00
#
_symmetry.space_group_name_H-M   'P 1'
#
loop_
_entity.id
_entity.type
_entity.pdbx_description
1 polymer ?
#
loop_
_entity_poly.entity_id
_entity_poly.type
_entity_poly.pdbx_seq_one_letter_code
_entity_poly.pdbx_strand_id
1 'polypeptide(L)'
;MRRIISVLLENQPGALSRVVGLFSQRGYNIESLTVAPTDDSTLSRLNITTHVEDEAAYEQIEKQLHKLIDILKVSNVTAADHIERELMLVKVKASGFARAEVKRTADIFRGLIVDVTSQIYTIQVTGTGEKLDAFLAAVGEATDIIEVARSGVVGPARGERALKV
;
A
#
# COMPACT_ATOMS: atom_id res chain seq x y z
N MET A 1 11.03 10.99 -7.14
CA MET A 1 10.39 9.91 -7.92
C MET A 1 9.80 8.89 -6.95
N ARG A 2 8.57 8.50 -7.19
CA ARG A 2 7.91 7.43 -6.41
C ARG A 2 8.40 6.06 -6.90
N ARG A 3 8.77 5.20 -5.97
CA ARG A 3 9.20 3.83 -6.27
C ARG A 3 8.47 2.84 -5.38
N ILE A 4 8.06 1.72 -5.96
CA ILE A 4 7.56 0.56 -5.24
C ILE A 4 8.64 -0.51 -5.33
N ILE A 5 9.15 -0.89 -4.18
CA ILE A 5 10.19 -1.90 -4.05
C ILE A 5 9.57 -3.13 -3.41
N SER A 6 9.64 -4.26 -4.09
CA SER A 6 9.21 -5.54 -3.53
C SER A 6 10.42 -6.36 -3.16
N VAL A 7 10.39 -6.92 -1.97
CA VAL A 7 11.49 -7.67 -1.39
C VAL A 7 10.97 -9.04 -0.97
N LEU A 8 11.68 -10.07 -1.42
CA LEU A 8 11.45 -11.44 -0.95
C LEU A 8 12.48 -11.74 0.12
N LEU A 9 12.02 -12.08 1.31
CA LEU A 9 12.88 -12.27 2.46
C LEU A 9 12.49 -13.51 3.24
N GLU A 10 13.46 -14.04 4.02
CA GLU A 10 13.18 -15.13 4.93
C GLU A 10 12.23 -14.69 6.04
N ASN A 11 11.25 -15.52 6.33
CA ASN A 11 10.28 -15.27 7.41
C ASN A 11 10.92 -15.61 8.76
N GLN A 12 11.85 -14.76 9.18
CA GLN A 12 12.62 -14.92 10.41
C GLN A 12 12.43 -13.73 11.36
N PRO A 13 12.53 -13.96 12.67
CA PRO A 13 12.49 -12.85 13.63
C PRO A 13 13.57 -11.82 13.33
N GLY A 14 13.19 -10.53 13.33
CA GLY A 14 14.10 -9.43 13.09
C GLY A 14 14.37 -9.08 11.63
N ALA A 15 13.94 -9.88 10.65
CA ALA A 15 14.15 -9.60 9.23
C ALA A 15 13.50 -8.26 8.82
N LEU A 16 12.24 -8.05 9.19
CA LEU A 16 11.54 -6.79 8.93
C LEU A 16 12.24 -5.61 9.60
N SER A 17 12.66 -5.77 10.84
CA SER A 17 13.34 -4.72 11.61
C SER A 17 14.63 -4.28 10.95
N ARG A 18 15.40 -5.20 10.36
CA ARG A 18 16.63 -4.87 9.63
C ARG A 18 16.35 -4.07 8.37
N VAL A 19 15.30 -4.40 7.64
CA VAL A 19 14.90 -3.63 6.44
C VAL A 19 14.45 -2.22 6.82
N VAL A 20 13.55 -2.10 7.78
CA VAL A 20 13.04 -0.80 8.24
C VAL A 20 14.18 0.05 8.81
N GLY A 21 15.07 -0.57 9.59
CA GLY A 21 16.23 0.10 10.16
C GLY A 21 17.17 0.69 9.09
N LEU A 22 17.36 0.00 7.98
CA LEU A 22 18.15 0.49 6.86
C LEU A 22 17.58 1.80 6.30
N PHE A 23 16.25 1.85 6.07
CA PHE A 23 15.60 3.07 5.59
C PHE A 23 15.72 4.19 6.61
N SER A 24 15.51 3.91 7.89
CA SER A 24 15.60 4.91 8.96
C SER A 24 17.00 5.50 9.10
N GLN A 25 18.03 4.66 9.09
CA GLN A 25 19.43 5.09 9.24
C GLN A 25 19.89 5.98 8.08
N ARG A 26 19.34 5.78 6.91
CA ARG A 26 19.71 6.54 5.71
C ARG A 26 18.81 7.72 5.43
N GLY A 27 17.81 7.95 6.28
CA GLY A 27 16.89 9.08 6.14
C GLY A 27 15.88 8.93 5.00
N TYR A 28 15.68 7.73 4.50
CA TYR A 28 14.65 7.47 3.49
C TYR A 28 13.28 7.35 4.16
N ASN A 29 12.28 8.03 3.60
CA ASN A 29 10.92 7.96 4.11
C ASN A 29 10.17 6.78 3.52
N ILE A 30 9.50 6.00 4.36
CA ILE A 30 8.59 4.94 3.94
C ILE A 30 7.18 5.51 3.92
N GLU A 31 6.61 5.64 2.73
CA GLU A 31 5.25 6.12 2.55
C GLU A 31 4.21 5.04 2.87
N SER A 32 4.46 3.83 2.40
CA SER A 32 3.64 2.67 2.75
C SER A 32 4.50 1.42 2.85
N LEU A 33 4.06 0.49 3.69
CA LEU A 33 4.76 -0.75 3.96
C LEU A 33 3.74 -1.86 4.15
N THR A 34 3.90 -2.95 3.40
CA THR A 34 3.14 -4.18 3.61
C THR A 34 4.09 -5.35 3.74
N VAL A 35 3.76 -6.31 4.57
CA VAL A 35 4.52 -7.55 4.70
C VAL A 35 3.56 -8.68 5.03
N ALA A 36 3.73 -9.80 4.35
CA ALA A 36 2.95 -11.00 4.59
C ALA A 36 3.70 -12.23 4.08
N PRO A 37 3.45 -13.42 4.64
CA PRO A 37 3.97 -14.65 4.06
C PRO A 37 3.48 -14.84 2.62
N THR A 38 4.26 -15.55 1.82
CA THR A 38 3.91 -15.96 0.46
C THR A 38 3.21 -17.33 0.48
N ASP A 39 3.05 -17.94 -0.68
CA ASP A 39 2.63 -19.35 -0.80
C ASP A 39 3.63 -20.32 -0.16
N ASP A 40 4.87 -19.90 0.02
CA ASP A 40 5.87 -20.59 0.82
C ASP A 40 5.94 -19.93 2.20
N SER A 41 5.55 -20.64 3.25
CA SER A 41 5.48 -20.10 4.62
C SER A 41 6.83 -19.69 5.20
N THR A 42 7.94 -20.13 4.59
CA THR A 42 9.29 -19.74 5.02
C THR A 42 9.70 -18.39 4.44
N LEU A 43 8.95 -17.87 3.48
CA LEU A 43 9.25 -16.63 2.77
C LEU A 43 8.14 -15.62 2.98
N SER A 44 8.53 -14.37 3.19
CA SER A 44 7.63 -13.23 3.22
C SER A 44 7.93 -12.30 2.07
N ARG A 45 6.90 -11.64 1.56
CA ARG A 45 7.04 -10.55 0.60
C ARG A 45 6.73 -9.24 1.29
N LEU A 46 7.65 -8.31 1.14
CA LEU A 46 7.52 -6.96 1.67
C LEU A 46 7.44 -6.00 0.49
N ASN A 47 6.52 -5.06 0.55
CA ASN A 47 6.37 -4.02 -0.46
C ASN A 47 6.54 -2.67 0.23
N ILE A 48 7.48 -1.87 -0.26
CA ILE A 48 7.75 -0.53 0.26
C ILE A 48 7.48 0.48 -0.83
N THR A 49 6.64 1.48 -0.53
CA THR A 49 6.50 2.65 -1.37
C THR A 49 7.32 3.77 -0.75
N THR A 50 8.23 4.34 -1.53
CA THR A 50 9.11 5.41 -1.09
C THR A 50 9.32 6.43 -2.20
N HIS A 51 9.71 7.65 -1.84
CA HIS A 51 10.13 8.67 -2.78
C HIS A 51 11.65 8.80 -2.73
N VAL A 52 12.26 8.76 -3.89
CA VAL A 52 13.71 8.96 -4.05
C VAL A 52 13.96 10.15 -4.96
N GLU A 53 15.11 10.82 -4.77
CA GLU A 53 15.43 12.00 -5.55
C GLU A 53 15.71 11.66 -7.02
N ASP A 54 16.46 10.60 -7.25
CA ASP A 54 16.88 10.15 -8.57
C ASP A 54 17.13 8.64 -8.60
N GLU A 55 17.52 8.14 -9.76
CA GLU A 55 17.80 6.73 -9.96
C GLU A 55 19.03 6.26 -9.16
N ALA A 56 20.02 7.14 -8.96
CA ALA A 56 21.19 6.81 -8.17
C ALA A 56 20.83 6.54 -6.70
N ALA A 57 19.90 7.31 -6.15
CA ALA A 57 19.38 7.09 -4.79
C ALA A 57 18.66 5.73 -4.69
N TYR A 58 17.88 5.37 -5.70
CA TYR A 58 17.23 4.05 -5.76
C TYR A 58 18.27 2.92 -5.80
N GLU A 59 19.28 3.03 -6.66
CA GLU A 59 20.34 2.02 -6.76
C GLU A 59 21.07 1.81 -5.43
N GLN A 60 21.28 2.86 -4.67
CA GLN A 60 21.86 2.74 -3.33
C GLN A 60 20.97 1.94 -2.38
N ILE A 61 19.68 2.20 -2.41
CA ILE A 61 18.71 1.43 -1.59
C ILE A 61 18.79 -0.06 -1.98
N GLU A 62 18.74 -0.35 -3.26
CA GLU A 62 18.80 -1.73 -3.76
C GLU A 62 20.07 -2.45 -3.34
N LYS A 63 21.22 -1.79 -3.50
CA LYS A 63 22.50 -2.35 -3.06
C LYS A 63 22.56 -2.62 -1.56
N GLN A 64 22.02 -1.70 -0.75
CA GLN A 64 21.99 -1.86 0.70
C GLN A 64 21.05 -2.99 1.12
N LEU A 65 19.91 -3.14 0.45
CA LEU A 65 19.00 -4.25 0.71
C LEU A 65 19.65 -5.59 0.44
N HIS A 66 20.38 -5.74 -0.68
CA HIS A 66 21.09 -6.97 -1.01
C HIS A 66 22.18 -7.37 0.00
N LYS A 67 22.66 -6.43 0.81
CA LYS A 67 23.63 -6.73 1.87
C LYS A 67 23.02 -7.37 3.11
N LEU A 68 21.69 -7.30 3.26
CA LEU A 68 21.03 -7.90 4.40
C LEU A 68 20.91 -9.41 4.20
N ILE A 69 21.26 -10.16 5.25
CA ILE A 69 21.35 -11.63 5.17
C ILE A 69 20.01 -12.29 4.88
N ASP A 70 18.91 -11.68 5.31
CA ASP A 70 17.57 -12.26 5.16
C ASP A 70 16.96 -12.02 3.78
N ILE A 71 17.55 -11.17 2.96
CA ILE A 71 17.02 -10.75 1.66
C ILE A 71 17.43 -11.75 0.59
N LEU A 72 16.45 -12.29 -0.12
CA LEU A 72 16.68 -13.24 -1.20
C LEU A 72 16.60 -12.56 -2.57
N LYS A 73 15.63 -11.68 -2.77
CA LYS A 73 15.47 -10.93 -4.03
C LYS A 73 14.85 -9.56 -3.77
N VAL A 74 15.21 -8.63 -4.64
CA VAL A 74 14.65 -7.26 -4.65
C VAL A 74 14.18 -6.95 -6.06
N SER A 75 13.01 -6.35 -6.18
CA SER A 75 12.43 -5.94 -7.46
C SER A 75 11.97 -4.49 -7.40
N ASN A 76 12.38 -3.70 -8.40
CA ASN A 76 11.80 -2.38 -8.63
C ASN A 76 10.54 -2.56 -9.46
N VAL A 77 9.40 -2.60 -8.80
CA VAL A 77 8.10 -2.84 -9.44
C VAL A 77 7.74 -1.72 -10.41
N THR A 78 8.04 -0.48 -10.04
CA THR A 78 7.72 0.71 -10.86
C THR A 78 8.63 0.91 -12.07
N ALA A 79 9.69 0.13 -12.22
CA ALA A 79 10.58 0.22 -13.38
C ALA A 79 9.95 -0.32 -14.67
N ALA A 80 8.87 -1.10 -14.56
CA ALA A 80 8.22 -1.74 -15.69
C ALA A 80 6.71 -1.80 -15.47
N ASP A 81 6.00 -2.31 -16.46
CA ASP A 81 4.56 -2.52 -16.35
C ASP A 81 4.24 -3.42 -15.17
N HIS A 82 3.33 -2.97 -14.34
CA HIS A 82 2.93 -3.66 -13.12
C HIS A 82 1.46 -3.38 -12.83
N ILE A 83 0.93 -4.13 -11.88
CA ILE A 83 -0.39 -3.89 -11.31
C ILE A 83 -0.16 -3.47 -9.86
N GLU A 84 -0.78 -2.38 -9.44
CA GLU A 84 -0.75 -1.98 -8.02
C GLU A 84 -2.15 -1.79 -7.47
N ARG A 85 -2.35 -2.21 -6.23
CA ARG A 85 -3.62 -2.05 -5.53
C ARG A 85 -3.35 -1.76 -4.06
N GLU A 86 -4.29 -1.04 -3.48
CA GLU A 86 -4.34 -0.77 -2.04
C GLU A 86 -5.77 -0.93 -1.58
N LEU A 87 -5.96 -1.46 -0.39
CA LEU A 87 -7.26 -1.55 0.27
C LEU A 87 -7.39 -0.40 1.26
N MET A 88 -8.56 0.22 1.29
CA MET A 88 -8.87 1.28 2.26
C MET A 88 -10.22 1.02 2.90
N LEU A 89 -10.30 1.21 4.20
CA LEU A 89 -11.54 1.24 4.97
C LEU A 89 -11.73 2.65 5.52
N VAL A 90 -12.86 3.27 5.21
CA VAL A 90 -13.16 4.65 5.59
C VAL A 90 -14.46 4.68 6.38
N LYS A 91 -14.40 5.26 7.56
CA LYS A 91 -15.57 5.49 8.38
C LYS A 91 -16.00 6.94 8.23
N VAL A 92 -17.27 7.16 7.86
CA VAL A 92 -17.81 8.49 7.60
C VAL A 92 -19.14 8.68 8.29
N LYS A 93 -19.49 9.94 8.60
CA LYS A 93 -20.85 10.27 9.02
C LYS A 93 -21.80 10.04 7.85
N ALA A 94 -22.92 9.40 8.12
CA ALA A 94 -23.92 9.06 7.11
C ALA A 94 -25.32 9.22 7.70
N SER A 95 -25.70 10.46 7.96
CA SER A 95 -26.99 10.81 8.54
C SER A 95 -27.65 11.91 7.71
N GLY A 96 -28.98 11.97 7.76
CA GLY A 96 -29.75 12.97 7.04
C GLY A 96 -29.53 12.93 5.53
N PHE A 97 -29.38 14.10 4.92
CA PHE A 97 -29.16 14.20 3.46
C PHE A 97 -27.82 13.64 2.99
N ALA A 98 -26.80 13.68 3.86
CA ALA A 98 -25.48 13.16 3.52
C ALA A 98 -25.49 11.65 3.27
N ARG A 99 -26.43 10.93 3.86
CA ARG A 99 -26.52 9.46 3.74
C ARG A 99 -26.65 8.99 2.29
N ALA A 100 -27.52 9.62 1.51
CA ALA A 100 -27.69 9.29 0.10
C ALA A 100 -26.49 9.71 -0.74
N GLU A 101 -25.89 10.86 -0.46
CA GLU A 101 -24.70 11.34 -1.19
C GLU A 101 -23.50 10.45 -0.93
N VAL A 102 -23.28 9.99 0.29
CA VAL A 102 -22.22 9.06 0.64
C VAL A 102 -22.39 7.73 -0.11
N LYS A 103 -23.61 7.21 -0.15
CA LYS A 103 -23.92 5.98 -0.89
C LYS A 103 -23.63 6.13 -2.37
N ARG A 104 -24.02 7.26 -2.96
CA ARG A 104 -23.77 7.56 -4.37
C ARG A 104 -22.26 7.66 -4.66
N THR A 105 -21.50 8.33 -3.83
CA THR A 105 -20.05 8.44 -3.97
C THR A 105 -19.40 7.07 -3.86
N ALA A 106 -19.80 6.25 -2.91
CA ALA A 106 -19.31 4.88 -2.78
C ALA A 106 -19.55 4.07 -4.05
N ASP A 107 -20.74 4.15 -4.62
CA ASP A 107 -21.09 3.43 -5.86
C ASP A 107 -20.26 3.89 -7.05
N ILE A 108 -20.04 5.20 -7.20
CA ILE A 108 -19.22 5.76 -8.28
C ILE A 108 -17.80 5.19 -8.24
N PHE A 109 -17.21 5.07 -7.07
CA PHE A 109 -15.86 4.53 -6.88
C PHE A 109 -15.83 3.01 -6.73
N ARG A 110 -16.97 2.34 -6.91
CA ARG A 110 -17.11 0.88 -6.75
C ARG A 110 -16.73 0.42 -5.35
N GLY A 111 -17.01 1.25 -4.36
CA GLY A 111 -16.85 0.91 -2.96
C GLY A 111 -17.99 0.04 -2.46
N LEU A 112 -17.72 -0.68 -1.37
CA LEU A 112 -18.68 -1.50 -0.69
C LEU A 112 -18.94 -0.93 0.70
N ILE A 113 -20.19 -0.76 1.06
CA ILE A 113 -20.55 -0.40 2.43
C ILE A 113 -20.54 -1.70 3.24
N VAL A 114 -19.56 -1.82 4.15
CA VAL A 114 -19.31 -3.05 4.90
C VAL A 114 -19.85 -3.03 6.32
N ASP A 115 -20.16 -1.83 6.82
CA ASP A 115 -20.80 -1.66 8.12
C ASP A 115 -21.73 -0.45 8.09
N VAL A 116 -22.87 -0.58 8.74
CA VAL A 116 -23.94 0.43 8.73
C VAL A 116 -24.48 0.60 10.14
N THR A 117 -24.52 1.84 10.60
CA THR A 117 -25.32 2.25 11.76
C THR A 117 -26.29 3.33 11.33
N SER A 118 -27.13 3.80 12.23
CA SER A 118 -28.04 4.91 11.93
C SER A 118 -27.32 6.22 11.59
N GLN A 119 -26.05 6.37 12.00
CA GLN A 119 -25.28 7.60 11.86
C GLN A 119 -24.00 7.45 11.05
N ILE A 120 -23.52 6.25 10.80
CA ILE A 120 -22.17 5.98 10.29
C ILE A 120 -22.20 4.88 9.23
N TYR A 121 -21.45 5.10 8.15
CA TYR A 121 -21.06 4.04 7.21
C TYR A 121 -19.57 3.78 7.31
N THR A 122 -19.18 2.49 7.20
CA THR A 122 -17.80 2.11 6.91
C THR A 122 -17.74 1.58 5.49
N ILE A 123 -16.88 2.17 4.67
CA ILE A 123 -16.81 1.91 3.24
C ILE A 123 -15.45 1.30 2.91
N GLN A 124 -15.48 0.19 2.15
CA GLN A 124 -14.29 -0.46 1.62
C GLN A 124 -14.08 -0.02 0.18
N VAL A 125 -12.89 0.50 -0.13
CA VAL A 125 -12.50 0.87 -1.49
C VAL A 125 -11.15 0.24 -1.81
N THR A 126 -11.04 -0.35 -2.98
CA THR A 126 -9.81 -0.96 -3.46
C THR A 126 -9.43 -0.34 -4.80
N GLY A 127 -8.16 -0.01 -4.97
CA GLY A 127 -7.68 0.56 -6.22
C GLY A 127 -6.26 1.09 -6.11
N THR A 128 -5.88 1.91 -7.06
CA THR A 128 -4.61 2.64 -7.01
C THR A 128 -4.65 3.72 -5.93
N GLY A 129 -3.49 4.19 -5.48
CA GLY A 129 -3.42 5.29 -4.52
C GLY A 129 -4.18 6.53 -5.00
N GLU A 130 -4.09 6.86 -6.28
CA GLU A 130 -4.81 7.99 -6.89
C GLU A 130 -6.33 7.84 -6.76
N LYS A 131 -6.85 6.64 -7.01
CA LYS A 131 -8.28 6.35 -6.85
C LYS A 131 -8.72 6.53 -5.41
N LEU A 132 -7.93 6.03 -4.46
CA LEU A 132 -8.26 6.13 -3.04
C LEU A 132 -8.22 7.59 -2.56
N ASP A 133 -7.24 8.35 -3.00
CA ASP A 133 -7.14 9.78 -2.68
C ASP A 133 -8.32 10.56 -3.27
N ALA A 134 -8.70 10.24 -4.51
CA ALA A 134 -9.88 10.85 -5.15
C ALA A 134 -11.18 10.52 -4.41
N PHE A 135 -11.31 9.30 -3.92
CA PHE A 135 -12.46 8.90 -3.10
C PHE A 135 -12.53 9.70 -1.80
N LEU A 136 -11.40 9.85 -1.10
CA LEU A 136 -11.37 10.64 0.14
C LEU A 136 -11.76 12.10 -0.11
N ALA A 137 -11.26 12.68 -1.21
CA ALA A 137 -11.62 14.05 -1.57
C ALA A 137 -13.13 14.17 -1.87
N ALA A 138 -13.69 13.24 -2.63
CA ALA A 138 -15.11 13.26 -3.00
C ALA A 138 -16.02 13.03 -1.81
N VAL A 139 -15.74 12.05 -0.97
CA VAL A 139 -16.59 11.76 0.20
C VAL A 139 -16.46 12.85 1.27
N GLY A 140 -15.28 13.46 1.37
CA GLY A 140 -15.04 14.57 2.30
C GLY A 140 -15.83 15.85 1.97
N GLU A 141 -16.21 16.02 0.71
CA GLU A 141 -17.12 17.11 0.31
C GLU A 141 -18.56 16.84 0.73
N ALA A 142 -18.95 15.58 0.79
CA ALA A 142 -20.33 15.19 1.13
C ALA A 142 -20.57 15.10 2.64
N THR A 143 -19.56 14.73 3.41
CA THR A 143 -19.69 14.49 4.85
C THR A 143 -18.33 14.54 5.56
N ASP A 144 -18.35 14.41 6.88
CA ASP A 144 -17.12 14.33 7.69
C ASP A 144 -16.55 12.90 7.66
N ILE A 145 -15.27 12.82 7.42
CA ILE A 145 -14.52 11.58 7.56
C ILE A 145 -14.14 11.42 9.04
N ILE A 146 -14.47 10.26 9.59
CA ILE A 146 -14.21 9.96 11.01
C ILE A 146 -12.84 9.26 11.15
N GLU A 147 -12.56 8.29 10.28
CA GLU A 147 -11.35 7.47 10.38
C GLU A 147 -11.00 6.89 9.02
N VAL A 148 -9.71 6.82 8.75
CA VAL A 148 -9.17 6.20 7.53
C VAL A 148 -8.14 5.15 7.91
N ALA A 149 -8.32 3.93 7.40
CA ALA A 149 -7.34 2.86 7.55
C ALA A 149 -6.94 2.36 6.16
N ARG A 150 -5.66 2.45 5.85
CA ARG A 150 -5.10 2.01 4.55
C ARG A 150 -4.11 0.87 4.76
N SER A 151 -4.14 -0.10 3.85
CA SER A 151 -3.27 -1.27 3.93
C SER A 151 -1.83 -0.98 3.47
N GLY A 152 -1.63 0.03 2.63
CA GLY A 152 -0.41 0.15 1.86
C GLY A 152 -0.51 -0.58 0.52
N VAL A 153 0.41 -0.26 -0.38
CA VAL A 153 0.38 -0.70 -1.78
C VAL A 153 1.01 -2.09 -1.93
N VAL A 154 0.33 -2.94 -2.67
CA VAL A 154 0.87 -4.22 -3.15
C VAL A 154 0.86 -4.22 -4.67
N GLY A 155 1.84 -4.89 -5.30
CA GLY A 155 1.85 -4.95 -6.75
C GLY A 155 2.86 -5.94 -7.30
N PRO A 156 2.42 -6.84 -8.18
CA PRO A 156 3.30 -7.69 -8.98
C PRO A 156 3.61 -7.05 -10.32
N ALA A 157 4.68 -7.51 -10.95
CA ALA A 157 4.94 -7.21 -12.34
C ALA A 157 3.85 -7.82 -13.23
N ARG A 158 3.59 -7.22 -14.39
CA ARG A 158 2.68 -7.79 -15.36
C ARG A 158 3.30 -8.97 -16.08
N GLY A 159 2.44 -9.89 -16.50
CA GLY A 159 2.83 -11.03 -17.32
C GLY A 159 3.58 -12.11 -16.54
N GLU A 160 4.57 -12.68 -17.18
CA GLU A 160 5.26 -13.88 -16.67
C GLU A 160 6.34 -13.58 -15.63
N ARG A 161 6.76 -12.33 -15.53
CA ARG A 161 7.77 -11.95 -14.55
C ARG A 161 7.24 -12.11 -13.14
N ALA A 162 8.03 -12.74 -12.29
CA ALA A 162 7.64 -13.01 -10.90
C ALA A 162 8.82 -12.81 -9.96
N LEU A 163 8.52 -12.33 -8.76
CA LEU A 163 9.50 -12.25 -7.68
C LEU A 163 9.52 -13.58 -6.95
N LYS A 164 10.44 -14.44 -7.35
CA LYS A 164 10.63 -15.81 -6.83
C LYS A 164 12.09 -16.12 -6.63
N VAL A 165 12.37 -17.06 -5.74
CA VAL A 165 13.70 -17.62 -5.53
C VAL A 165 14.08 -18.54 -6.69
#